data_059beed3fe3212cdc11a07a3153254a2
#
_entry.id   059beed3fe3212cdc11a07a3153254a2
#
_cell.length_a   1.000
_cell.length_b   1.000
_cell.length_c   1.000
_cell.angle_alpha   90.00
_cell.angle_beta   90.00
_cell.angle_gamma   90.00
#
_symmetry.space_group_name_H-M   'P 1'
#
loop_
_entity.id
_entity.type
_entity.pdbx_description
1 polymer ?
#
loop_
_entity_poly.entity_id
_entity_poly.type
_entity_poly.pdbx_seq_one_letter_code
_entity_poly.pdbx_strand_id
1 'polypeptide(L)'
;MLKVVGTIFIKDNKLLLDKPRKRPTLQMVGGRVEDGEEVIDAAIRESHEELGSKAIIDDTKFKFIMDFVETATSDPNLKIHFHLFHYLGNLEGELTTSEEIESFTWYDTTNKGAVLSHVLNNKVIPYCLENKLIK
;
A
#
# COMPACT_ATOMS: atom_id res chain seq x y z
N MET A 1 1.79 2.94 -20.02
CA MET A 1 1.95 3.35 -18.63
C MET A 1 1.74 2.15 -17.73
N LEU A 2 2.61 1.98 -16.75
CA LEU A 2 2.56 0.85 -15.84
C LEU A 2 1.39 0.99 -14.87
N LYS A 3 0.57 -0.06 -14.74
CA LYS A 3 -0.53 -0.10 -13.77
C LYS A 3 -0.05 -0.68 -12.44
N VAL A 4 -0.33 0.03 -11.36
CA VAL A 4 0.07 -0.35 -10.00
C VAL A 4 -1.13 -0.23 -9.07
N VAL A 5 -1.24 -1.10 -8.10
CA VAL A 5 -2.26 -1.06 -7.06
C VAL A 5 -1.62 -0.87 -5.69
N GLY A 6 -2.36 -0.26 -4.78
CA GLY A 6 -2.00 -0.18 -3.37
C GLY A 6 -3.26 -0.20 -2.51
N THR A 7 -3.15 -0.76 -1.33
CA THR A 7 -4.27 -0.92 -0.41
C THR A 7 -3.99 -0.26 0.92
N ILE A 8 -4.96 0.52 1.39
CA ILE A 8 -4.95 1.13 2.72
C ILE A 8 -5.44 0.09 3.74
N PHE A 9 -4.57 -0.28 4.69
CA PHE A 9 -4.94 -1.06 5.87
C PHE A 9 -4.77 -0.16 7.08
N ILE A 10 -5.85 0.05 7.84
CA ILE A 10 -5.86 0.93 9.01
C ILE A 10 -6.07 0.12 10.28
N LYS A 11 -5.30 0.45 11.32
CA LYS A 11 -5.46 -0.09 12.66
C LYS A 11 -5.02 0.97 13.67
N ASP A 12 -5.87 1.26 14.64
CA ASP A 12 -5.59 2.25 15.69
C ASP A 12 -5.19 3.63 15.12
N ASN A 13 -5.88 4.05 14.04
CA ASN A 13 -5.60 5.30 13.33
C ASN A 13 -4.19 5.37 12.73
N LYS A 14 -3.66 4.22 12.34
CA LYS A 14 -2.35 4.11 11.68
C LYS A 14 -2.48 3.34 10.39
N LEU A 15 -1.66 3.72 9.42
CA LEU A 15 -1.62 3.13 8.08
C LEU A 15 -0.49 2.10 7.99
N LEU A 16 -0.80 0.91 7.50
CA LEU A 16 0.22 -0.11 7.29
C LEU A 16 1.07 0.22 6.06
N LEU A 17 2.37 0.30 6.29
CA LEU A 17 3.37 0.49 5.24
C LEU A 17 4.38 -0.65 5.30
N ASP A 18 4.99 -0.96 4.17
CA ASP A 18 6.11 -1.89 4.13
C ASP A 18 7.39 -1.20 3.66
N LYS A 19 8.53 -1.82 3.96
CA LYS A 19 9.83 -1.39 3.46
C LYS A 19 10.44 -2.53 2.64
N PRO A 20 10.57 -2.34 1.32
CA PRO A 20 11.30 -3.31 0.49
C PRO A 20 12.77 -3.36 0.89
N ARG A 21 13.40 -4.54 0.81
CA ARG A 21 14.81 -4.70 1.18
C ARG A 21 15.74 -3.87 0.30
N LYS A 22 15.38 -3.69 -0.97
CA LYS A 22 16.22 -3.01 -1.96
C LYS A 22 15.98 -1.51 -2.05
N ARG A 23 15.08 -0.95 -1.25
CA ARG A 23 14.74 0.47 -1.33
C ARG A 23 14.70 1.10 0.06
N PRO A 24 15.12 2.37 0.18
CA PRO A 24 15.13 3.06 1.47
C PRO A 24 13.76 3.61 1.89
N THR A 25 12.77 3.61 0.98
CA THR A 25 11.49 4.25 1.23
C THR A 25 10.44 3.27 1.73
N LEU A 26 9.57 3.76 2.61
CA LEU A 26 8.34 3.05 2.98
C LEU A 26 7.34 3.18 1.83
N GLN A 27 6.62 2.12 1.58
CA GLN A 27 5.65 2.03 0.49
C GLN A 27 4.33 1.46 0.98
N MET A 28 3.29 1.63 0.18
CA MET A 28 2.02 0.96 0.42
C MET A 28 2.15 -0.54 0.14
N VAL A 29 1.30 -1.31 0.82
CA VAL A 29 1.05 -2.71 0.45
C VAL A 29 0.46 -2.70 -0.96
N GLY A 30 1.13 -3.31 -1.91
CA GLY A 30 0.68 -3.31 -3.30
C GLY A 30 1.77 -3.73 -4.27
N GLY A 31 1.52 -3.54 -5.55
CA GLY A 31 2.45 -3.89 -6.60
C GLY A 31 1.83 -3.75 -7.99
N ARG A 32 2.46 -4.40 -8.96
CA ARG A 32 2.04 -4.30 -10.37
C ARG A 32 0.79 -5.12 -10.66
N VAL A 33 -0.06 -4.57 -11.52
CA VAL A 33 -1.16 -5.31 -12.13
C VAL A 33 -0.57 -6.12 -13.29
N GLU A 34 -0.86 -7.42 -13.33
CA GLU A 34 -0.40 -8.30 -14.38
C GLU A 34 -1.29 -8.18 -15.63
N ASP A 35 -0.75 -8.56 -16.79
CA ASP A 35 -1.51 -8.51 -18.04
C ASP A 35 -2.78 -9.36 -17.94
N GLY A 36 -3.92 -8.76 -18.27
CA GLY A 36 -5.21 -9.45 -18.22
C GLY A 36 -5.83 -9.53 -16.82
N GLU A 37 -5.13 -9.04 -15.80
CA GLU A 37 -5.64 -9.05 -14.43
C GLU A 37 -6.50 -7.81 -14.16
N GLU A 38 -7.61 -7.97 -13.45
CA GLU A 38 -8.38 -6.84 -12.97
C GLU A 38 -7.66 -6.17 -11.80
N VAL A 39 -7.82 -4.85 -11.66
CA VAL A 39 -7.11 -4.11 -10.61
C VAL A 39 -7.48 -4.59 -9.20
N ILE A 40 -8.74 -4.95 -8.96
CA ILE A 40 -9.14 -5.49 -7.65
C ILE A 40 -8.47 -6.82 -7.36
N ASP A 41 -8.34 -7.69 -8.35
CA ASP A 41 -7.69 -8.98 -8.17
C ASP A 41 -6.20 -8.80 -7.89
N ALA A 42 -5.58 -7.82 -8.53
CA ALA A 42 -4.18 -7.45 -8.25
C ALA A 42 -4.03 -6.96 -6.81
N ALA A 43 -4.95 -6.10 -6.34
CA ALA A 43 -4.90 -5.58 -4.97
C ALA A 43 -5.00 -6.72 -3.95
N ILE A 44 -5.90 -7.66 -4.17
CA ILE A 44 -6.08 -8.84 -3.31
C ILE A 44 -4.83 -9.71 -3.34
N ARG A 45 -4.36 -10.07 -4.52
CA ARG A 45 -3.17 -10.92 -4.71
C ARG A 45 -1.93 -10.31 -4.05
N GLU A 46 -1.63 -9.05 -4.33
CA GLU A 46 -0.47 -8.36 -3.77
C GLU A 46 -0.54 -8.27 -2.25
N SER A 47 -1.75 -8.06 -1.70
CA SER A 47 -1.93 -8.03 -0.25
C SER A 47 -1.57 -9.38 0.38
N HIS A 48 -2.02 -10.49 -0.19
CA HIS A 48 -1.67 -11.81 0.30
C HIS A 48 -0.17 -12.10 0.17
N GLU A 49 0.42 -11.74 -0.97
CA GLU A 49 1.85 -11.95 -1.21
C GLU A 49 2.72 -11.16 -0.22
N GLU A 50 2.40 -9.89 -0.02
CA GLU A 50 3.24 -9.02 0.81
C GLU A 50 3.04 -9.23 2.31
N LEU A 51 1.82 -9.48 2.76
CA LEU A 51 1.54 -9.64 4.19
C LEU A 51 1.83 -11.05 4.70
N GLY A 52 1.94 -12.02 3.81
CA GLY A 52 2.28 -13.39 4.14
C GLY A 52 1.07 -14.27 4.45
N SER A 53 1.30 -15.58 4.49
CA SER A 53 0.23 -16.57 4.61
C SER A 53 -0.43 -16.64 5.99
N LYS A 54 0.20 -16.05 7.01
CA LYS A 54 -0.35 -16.01 8.38
C LYS A 54 -1.26 -14.80 8.62
N ALA A 55 -1.29 -13.84 7.71
CA ALA A 55 -2.23 -12.73 7.76
C ALA A 55 -3.62 -13.22 7.34
N ILE A 56 -4.63 -12.77 8.04
CA ILE A 56 -6.03 -13.15 7.77
C ILE A 56 -6.72 -11.97 7.11
N ILE A 57 -7.04 -12.12 5.82
CA ILE A 57 -7.62 -11.07 4.98
C ILE A 57 -8.92 -11.58 4.38
N ASP A 58 -9.98 -10.79 4.50
CA ASP A 58 -11.27 -11.08 3.86
C ASP A 58 -11.27 -10.43 2.46
N ASP A 59 -11.18 -11.25 1.42
CA ASP A 59 -11.09 -10.79 0.04
C ASP A 59 -12.31 -9.99 -0.43
N THR A 60 -13.44 -10.07 0.28
CA THR A 60 -14.66 -9.33 -0.05
C THR A 60 -14.68 -7.90 0.49
N LYS A 61 -13.66 -7.49 1.25
CA LYS A 61 -13.63 -6.20 1.95
C LYS A 61 -12.75 -5.14 1.29
N PHE A 62 -12.31 -5.35 0.05
CA PHE A 62 -11.52 -4.37 -0.69
C PHE A 62 -12.45 -3.41 -1.44
N LYS A 63 -12.31 -2.12 -1.16
CA LYS A 63 -13.10 -1.06 -1.81
C LYS A 63 -12.20 -0.18 -2.66
N PHE A 64 -12.53 -0.03 -3.94
CA PHE A 64 -11.86 0.93 -4.82
C PHE A 64 -12.15 2.36 -4.36
N ILE A 65 -11.10 3.17 -4.24
CA ILE A 65 -11.20 4.57 -3.79
C ILE A 65 -11.02 5.53 -4.96
N MET A 66 -9.88 5.47 -5.64
CA MET A 66 -9.57 6.36 -6.76
C MET A 66 -8.38 5.84 -7.55
N ASP A 67 -8.19 6.38 -8.72
CA ASP A 67 -6.99 6.17 -9.51
C ASP A 67 -6.37 7.52 -9.89
N PHE A 68 -5.08 7.52 -10.13
CA PHE A 68 -4.33 8.72 -10.49
C PHE A 68 -3.01 8.35 -11.14
N VAL A 69 -2.38 9.34 -11.76
CA VAL A 69 -1.04 9.20 -12.34
C VAL A 69 -0.03 9.86 -11.42
N GLU A 70 1.07 9.17 -11.16
CA GLU A 70 2.16 9.68 -10.34
C GLU A 70 3.50 9.25 -10.93
N THR A 71 4.55 10.00 -10.62
CA THR A 71 5.92 9.61 -10.97
C THR A 71 6.40 8.53 -10.02
N ALA A 72 7.00 7.48 -10.55
CA ALA A 72 7.57 6.41 -9.72
C ALA A 72 8.70 6.96 -8.83
N THR A 73 8.75 6.52 -7.59
CA THR A 73 9.79 6.95 -6.65
C THR A 73 11.17 6.51 -7.10
N SER A 74 11.27 5.34 -7.73
CA SER A 74 12.53 4.75 -8.16
C SER A 74 13.06 5.30 -9.49
N ASP A 75 12.23 5.99 -10.27
CA ASP A 75 12.62 6.48 -11.59
C ASP A 75 11.82 7.73 -11.97
N PRO A 76 12.47 8.91 -12.03
CA PRO A 76 11.78 10.17 -12.33
C PRO A 76 11.21 10.23 -13.74
N ASN A 77 11.63 9.34 -14.64
CA ASN A 77 11.13 9.27 -16.01
C ASN A 77 9.98 8.29 -16.18
N LEU A 78 9.64 7.55 -15.13
CA LEU A 78 8.58 6.53 -15.19
C LEU A 78 7.30 7.07 -14.55
N LYS A 79 6.23 7.09 -15.33
CA LYS A 79 4.89 7.39 -14.83
C LYS A 79 4.15 6.10 -14.55
N ILE A 80 3.42 6.07 -13.45
CA ILE A 80 2.58 4.94 -13.09
C ILE A 80 1.12 5.38 -13.01
N HIS A 81 0.22 4.49 -13.40
CA HIS A 81 -1.21 4.64 -13.19
C HIS A 81 -1.57 3.83 -11.94
N PHE A 82 -1.78 4.55 -10.83
CA PHE A 82 -1.99 3.95 -9.52
C PHE A 82 -3.47 3.82 -9.21
N HIS A 83 -3.87 2.65 -8.71
CA HIS A 83 -5.24 2.35 -8.28
C HIS A 83 -5.25 2.11 -6.79
N LEU A 84 -5.95 2.97 -6.05
CA LEU A 84 -5.99 2.95 -4.59
C LEU A 84 -7.22 2.22 -4.10
N PHE A 85 -6.99 1.23 -3.21
CA PHE A 85 -8.03 0.48 -2.53
C PHE A 85 -7.96 0.71 -1.02
N HIS A 86 -9.07 0.51 -0.34
CA HIS A 86 -9.14 0.54 1.12
C HIS A 86 -9.73 -0.79 1.60
N TYR A 87 -9.00 -1.48 2.45
CA TYR A 87 -9.45 -2.70 3.08
C TYR A 87 -10.38 -2.35 4.25
N LEU A 88 -11.66 -2.68 4.15
CA LEU A 88 -12.68 -2.30 5.14
C LEU A 88 -12.88 -3.36 6.23
N GLY A 89 -12.17 -4.49 6.14
CA GLY A 89 -12.21 -5.53 7.17
C GLY A 89 -11.23 -5.25 8.29
N ASN A 90 -11.13 -6.18 9.22
CA ASN A 90 -10.12 -6.17 10.27
C ASN A 90 -8.95 -7.06 9.81
N LEU A 91 -7.76 -6.48 9.73
CA LEU A 91 -6.55 -7.25 9.45
C LEU A 91 -6.16 -8.01 10.72
N GLU A 92 -6.18 -9.33 10.65
CA GLU A 92 -5.87 -10.22 11.77
C GLU A 92 -4.71 -11.14 11.41
N GLY A 93 -4.24 -11.93 12.38
CA GLY A 93 -3.13 -12.84 12.18
C GLY A 93 -1.79 -12.13 12.29
N GLU A 94 -0.75 -12.75 11.72
CA GLU A 94 0.61 -12.23 11.78
C GLU A 94 1.08 -11.75 10.42
N LEU A 95 1.78 -10.60 10.41
CA LEU A 95 2.49 -10.12 9.24
C LEU A 95 3.85 -10.83 9.19
N THR A 96 4.20 -11.33 8.01
CA THR A 96 5.43 -12.10 7.83
C THR A 96 6.33 -11.40 6.80
N THR A 97 7.56 -11.09 7.20
CA THR A 97 8.56 -10.54 6.28
C THR A 97 8.98 -11.61 5.26
N SER A 98 9.60 -11.18 4.17
CA SER A 98 9.97 -12.06 3.07
C SER A 98 11.31 -11.64 2.49
N GLU A 99 11.72 -12.28 1.39
CA GLU A 99 12.92 -11.86 0.66
C GLU A 99 12.77 -10.46 0.06
N GLU A 100 11.54 -10.05 -0.25
CA GLU A 100 11.27 -8.72 -0.84
C GLU A 100 10.98 -7.67 0.22
N ILE A 101 10.32 -8.04 1.32
CA ILE A 101 9.86 -7.12 2.36
C ILE A 101 10.71 -7.28 3.62
N GLU A 102 11.41 -6.20 3.99
CA GLU A 102 12.29 -6.17 5.16
C GLU A 102 11.51 -5.97 6.46
N SER A 103 10.51 -5.08 6.44
CA SER A 103 9.78 -4.71 7.66
C SER A 103 8.42 -4.10 7.34
N PHE A 104 7.57 -4.04 8.36
CA PHE A 104 6.27 -3.34 8.33
C PHE A 104 6.27 -2.23 9.36
N THR A 105 5.56 -1.15 9.06
CA THR A 105 5.40 0.00 9.94
C THR A 105 3.94 0.40 9.98
N TRP A 106 3.39 0.57 11.17
CA TRP A 106 2.10 1.23 11.38
C TRP A 106 2.37 2.72 11.50
N TYR A 107 2.01 3.47 10.46
CA TYR A 107 2.41 4.86 10.28
C TYR A 107 1.32 5.85 10.69
N ASP A 108 1.70 6.91 11.40
CA ASP A 108 0.94 8.14 11.51
C ASP A 108 1.92 9.33 11.45
N THR A 109 1.41 10.56 11.56
CA THR A 109 2.24 11.75 11.41
C THR A 109 3.25 11.96 12.54
N THR A 110 3.20 11.16 13.61
CA THR A 110 4.21 11.19 14.66
C THR A 110 5.48 10.43 14.27
N ASN A 111 5.45 9.63 13.20
CA ASN A 111 6.62 8.92 12.70
C ASN A 111 7.54 9.90 11.94
N LYS A 112 8.21 10.78 12.68
CA LYS A 112 9.13 11.78 12.13
C LYS A 112 10.34 11.10 11.48
N GLY A 113 10.78 11.62 10.36
CA GLY A 113 11.95 11.10 9.66
C GLY A 113 11.67 9.90 8.75
N ALA A 114 10.43 9.42 8.68
CA ALA A 114 10.08 8.37 7.74
C ALA A 114 10.22 8.88 6.30
N VAL A 115 10.89 8.10 5.46
CA VAL A 115 11.05 8.41 4.04
C VAL A 115 9.96 7.66 3.27
N LEU A 116 9.05 8.42 2.67
CA LEU A 116 7.85 7.87 2.05
C LEU A 116 7.93 7.95 0.53
N SER A 117 7.29 7.00 -0.16
CA SER A 117 7.17 7.03 -1.62
C SER A 117 6.39 8.26 -2.09
N HIS A 118 6.53 8.62 -3.37
CA HIS A 118 5.80 9.75 -3.95
C HIS A 118 4.29 9.57 -3.86
N VAL A 119 3.80 8.37 -4.08
CA VAL A 119 2.36 8.05 -3.96
C VAL A 119 1.87 8.36 -2.56
N LEU A 120 2.63 7.95 -1.53
CA LEU A 120 2.27 8.22 -0.14
C LEU A 120 2.26 9.71 0.16
N ASN A 121 3.35 10.41 -0.12
CA ASN A 121 3.46 11.83 0.19
C ASN A 121 2.44 12.69 -0.55
N ASN A 122 2.22 12.40 -1.83
CA ASN A 122 1.47 13.29 -2.70
C ASN A 122 -0.04 12.99 -2.72
N LYS A 123 -0.43 11.75 -2.44
CA LYS A 123 -1.83 11.32 -2.61
C LYS A 123 -2.42 10.62 -1.40
N VAL A 124 -1.75 9.59 -0.88
CA VAL A 124 -2.37 8.68 0.09
C VAL A 124 -2.42 9.28 1.49
N ILE A 125 -1.32 9.85 1.97
CA ILE A 125 -1.31 10.49 3.29
C ILE A 125 -2.30 11.66 3.35
N PRO A 126 -2.33 12.58 2.36
CA PRO A 126 -3.36 13.62 2.33
C PRO A 126 -4.79 13.05 2.37
N TYR A 127 -5.06 12.00 1.59
CA TYR A 127 -6.38 11.35 1.60
C TYR A 127 -6.70 10.79 2.99
N CYS A 128 -5.77 10.09 3.61
CA CYS A 128 -5.97 9.48 4.92
C CYS A 128 -6.22 10.53 6.02
N LEU A 129 -5.49 11.65 5.97
CA LEU A 129 -5.69 12.75 6.93
C LEU A 129 -7.05 13.43 6.74
N GLU A 130 -7.40 13.72 5.48
CA GLU A 130 -8.68 14.35 5.14
C GLU A 130 -9.87 13.50 5.58
N ASN A 131 -9.76 12.18 5.46
CA ASN A 131 -10.80 11.23 5.84
C ASN A 131 -10.67 10.74 7.27
N LYS A 132 -9.77 11.31 8.06
CA LYS A 132 -9.57 10.99 9.49
C LYS A 132 -9.25 9.52 9.74
N LEU A 133 -8.58 8.86 8.79
CA LEU A 133 -8.13 7.48 8.93
C LEU A 133 -6.87 7.38 9.78
N ILE A 134 -6.01 8.38 9.71
CA ILE A 134 -4.80 8.50 10.52
C ILE A 134 -4.74 9.87 11.19
N LYS A 135 -3.83 10.03 12.10
CA LYS A 135 -3.60 11.30 12.82
C LYS A 135 -2.29 11.95 12.41
#